data_c0f8d8dad98234710f6cd34652405cf3
#
_entry.id   c0f8d8dad98234710f6cd34652405cf3
#
_cell.length_a   1.000
_cell.length_b   1.000
_cell.length_c   1.000
_cell.angle_alpha   90.00
_cell.angle_beta   90.00
_cell.angle_gamma   90.00
#
_symmetry.space_group_name_H-M   'P 1'
#
loop_
_entity.id
_entity.type
_entity.pdbx_description
1 polymer ?
#
loop_
_entity_poly.entity_id
_entity_poly.type
_entity_poly.pdbx_seq_one_letter_code
_entity_poly.pdbx_strand_id
1 'polypeptide(L)'
;MSTYITAERISYFISVLKKNGKSPNTISSYSRNINKLAGFLKNSELSAVQMDNYKNWLNGKGFKKRTVNVYLAAANYFCEVMGWHGMKVKLEPLEYDELQNHMGISLVNYNKLVYTALQNDKERLAMMIQVLCHTDLRFCELGLLTTDILDTGYVEVTRKNKKIKVIIPVMLIEDLNVYVYNKGIVNGIIFRTKNGSPVNRSNFCKDLKKICILAGINEDMGSIQHVKNVVLDSYPYHKLKCKN
;
A
#
# COMPACT_ATOMS: atom_id res chain seq x y z
N MET A 1 11.20 -24.42 29.38
CA MET A 1 10.69 -23.03 29.36
C MET A 1 9.28 -23.06 28.80
N SER A 2 8.29 -22.49 29.49
CA SER A 2 6.91 -22.44 29.01
C SER A 2 6.81 -21.59 27.73
N THR A 3 6.03 -22.04 26.75
CA THR A 3 5.92 -21.45 25.41
C THR A 3 4.51 -20.93 25.09
N TYR A 4 3.71 -20.61 26.13
CA TYR A 4 2.41 -19.98 25.97
C TYR A 4 2.52 -18.58 25.39
N ILE A 5 1.62 -18.19 24.49
CA ILE A 5 1.51 -16.82 23.98
C ILE A 5 0.59 -16.04 24.92
N THR A 6 1.17 -15.41 25.95
CA THR A 6 0.42 -14.61 26.93
C THR A 6 0.33 -13.15 26.51
N ALA A 7 -0.59 -12.40 27.14
CA ALA A 7 -0.75 -10.96 26.92
C ALA A 7 0.55 -10.18 27.23
N GLU A 8 1.28 -10.59 28.29
CA GLU A 8 2.54 -9.98 28.70
C GLU A 8 3.61 -10.17 27.61
N ARG A 9 3.69 -11.39 27.02
CA ARG A 9 4.63 -11.69 25.94
C ARG A 9 4.30 -10.93 24.66
N ILE A 10 3.01 -10.77 24.34
CA ILE A 10 2.58 -9.93 23.22
C ILE A 10 2.96 -8.47 23.47
N SER A 11 2.73 -7.96 24.68
CA SER A 11 3.11 -6.59 25.07
C SER A 11 4.62 -6.36 25.01
N TYR A 12 5.41 -7.33 25.48
CA TYR A 12 6.87 -7.32 25.33
C TYR A 12 7.30 -7.28 23.86
N PHE A 13 6.72 -8.15 23.02
CA PHE A 13 7.00 -8.15 21.59
C PHE A 13 6.69 -6.81 20.93
N ILE A 14 5.56 -6.18 21.27
CA ILE A 14 5.19 -4.85 20.78
C ILE A 14 6.23 -3.80 21.23
N SER A 15 6.73 -3.88 22.46
CA SER A 15 7.79 -2.98 22.95
C SER A 15 9.09 -3.11 22.15
N VAL A 16 9.49 -4.34 21.81
CA VAL A 16 10.64 -4.62 20.95
C VAL A 16 10.45 -4.05 19.54
N LEU A 17 9.25 -4.22 18.95
CA LEU A 17 8.93 -3.63 17.64
C LEU A 17 9.07 -2.09 17.65
N LYS A 18 8.59 -1.43 18.72
CA LYS A 18 8.72 0.02 18.90
C LYS A 18 10.18 0.43 19.03
N LYS A 19 10.95 -0.25 19.89
CA LYS A 19 12.39 -0.01 20.07
C LYS A 19 13.18 -0.16 18.77
N ASN A 20 12.78 -1.12 17.91
CA ASN A 20 13.37 -1.33 16.59
C ASN A 20 12.85 -0.37 15.51
N GLY A 21 12.15 0.70 15.88
CA GLY A 21 11.69 1.76 14.95
C GLY A 21 10.66 1.29 13.92
N LYS A 22 9.89 0.22 14.20
CA LYS A 22 8.83 -0.23 13.29
C LYS A 22 7.68 0.78 13.25
N SER A 23 7.10 0.97 12.06
CA SER A 23 5.99 1.90 11.89
C SER A 23 4.74 1.45 12.68
N PRO A 24 3.84 2.38 13.09
CA PRO A 24 2.59 2.06 13.78
C PRO A 24 1.75 1.02 13.03
N ASN A 25 1.68 1.12 11.70
CA ASN A 25 0.96 0.16 10.86
C ASN A 25 1.59 -1.24 10.90
N THR A 26 2.92 -1.32 10.90
CA THR A 26 3.66 -2.58 11.04
C THR A 26 3.38 -3.20 12.40
N ILE A 27 3.47 -2.43 13.47
CA ILE A 27 3.21 -2.89 14.84
C ILE A 27 1.78 -3.42 14.97
N SER A 28 0.78 -2.67 14.48
CA SER A 28 -0.63 -3.10 14.46
C SER A 28 -0.83 -4.40 13.67
N SER A 29 -0.17 -4.54 12.52
CA SER A 29 -0.24 -5.76 11.71
C SER A 29 0.35 -6.97 12.45
N TYR A 30 1.54 -6.82 13.02
CA TYR A 30 2.18 -7.88 13.80
C TYR A 30 1.35 -8.28 15.01
N SER A 31 0.85 -7.30 15.79
CA SER A 31 -0.01 -7.55 16.95
C SER A 31 -1.24 -8.37 16.56
N ARG A 32 -1.94 -7.98 15.50
CA ARG A 32 -3.12 -8.70 14.99
C ARG A 32 -2.79 -10.13 14.57
N ASN A 33 -1.66 -10.32 13.90
CA ASN A 33 -1.23 -11.64 13.42
C ASN A 33 -0.85 -12.57 14.58
N ILE A 34 -0.19 -12.06 15.63
CA ILE A 34 0.14 -12.85 16.82
C ILE A 34 -1.11 -13.17 17.64
N ASN A 35 -2.05 -12.24 17.79
CA ASN A 35 -3.34 -12.53 18.42
C ASN A 35 -4.11 -13.64 17.68
N LYS A 36 -4.00 -13.69 16.34
CA LYS A 36 -4.61 -14.77 15.54
C LYS A 36 -3.95 -16.13 15.82
N LEU A 37 -2.62 -16.17 15.96
CA LEU A 37 -1.90 -17.37 16.36
C LEU A 37 -2.29 -17.80 17.78
N ALA A 38 -2.34 -16.88 18.74
CA ALA A 38 -2.79 -17.15 20.11
C ALA A 38 -4.22 -17.74 20.13
N GLY A 39 -5.14 -17.14 19.36
CA GLY A 39 -6.50 -17.66 19.21
C GLY A 39 -6.59 -19.05 18.58
N PHE A 40 -5.67 -19.39 17.66
CA PHE A 40 -5.55 -20.74 17.10
C PHE A 40 -5.11 -21.76 18.17
N LEU A 41 -4.15 -21.40 19.00
CA LEU A 41 -3.59 -22.28 20.04
C LEU A 41 -4.56 -22.57 21.19
N LYS A 42 -5.57 -21.74 21.43
CA LYS A 42 -6.56 -21.93 22.50
C LYS A 42 -5.93 -22.25 23.86
N ASN A 43 -4.93 -21.49 24.25
CA ASN A 43 -4.16 -21.69 25.49
C ASN A 43 -3.26 -22.96 25.53
N SER A 44 -2.96 -23.55 24.37
CA SER A 44 -1.92 -24.57 24.29
C SER A 44 -0.53 -23.96 24.17
N GLU A 45 0.51 -24.68 24.55
CA GLU A 45 1.89 -24.27 24.32
C GLU A 45 2.23 -24.27 22.83
N LEU A 46 3.03 -23.29 22.41
CA LEU A 46 3.58 -23.29 21.07
C LEU A 46 4.68 -24.33 20.96
N SER A 47 4.65 -25.12 19.90
CA SER A 47 5.67 -26.07 19.51
C SER A 47 5.89 -26.04 18.01
N ALA A 48 6.93 -26.69 17.49
CA ALA A 48 7.15 -26.84 16.05
C ALA A 48 5.92 -27.49 15.36
N VAL A 49 5.36 -28.53 15.98
CA VAL A 49 4.14 -29.20 15.48
C VAL A 49 2.96 -28.26 15.44
N GLN A 50 2.77 -27.42 16.45
CA GLN A 50 1.69 -26.42 16.47
C GLN A 50 1.89 -25.33 15.41
N MET A 51 3.11 -24.95 15.09
CA MET A 51 3.41 -24.03 14.00
C MET A 51 3.09 -24.62 12.62
N ASP A 52 3.40 -25.90 12.40
CA ASP A 52 3.00 -26.60 11.17
C ASP A 52 1.48 -26.76 11.08
N ASN A 53 0.82 -27.10 12.18
CA ASN A 53 -0.64 -27.15 12.25
C ASN A 53 -1.27 -25.78 11.96
N TYR A 54 -0.69 -24.68 12.47
CA TYR A 54 -1.14 -23.31 12.18
C TYR A 54 -1.00 -22.99 10.71
N LYS A 55 0.13 -23.34 10.08
CA LYS A 55 0.35 -23.20 8.64
C LYS A 55 -0.72 -23.94 7.84
N ASN A 56 -0.98 -25.20 8.16
CA ASN A 56 -2.00 -26.02 7.50
C ASN A 56 -3.41 -25.43 7.70
N TRP A 57 -3.70 -24.96 8.91
CA TRP A 57 -4.97 -24.30 9.20
C TRP A 57 -5.17 -23.02 8.38
N LEU A 58 -4.12 -22.18 8.22
CA LEU A 58 -4.17 -20.99 7.37
C LEU A 58 -4.44 -21.36 5.90
N ASN A 59 -3.78 -22.40 5.38
CA ASN A 59 -4.02 -22.89 4.02
C ASN A 59 -5.45 -23.41 3.86
N GLY A 60 -5.96 -24.16 4.83
CA GLY A 60 -7.35 -24.65 4.83
C GLY A 60 -8.43 -23.58 4.92
N LYS A 61 -8.07 -22.35 5.35
CA LYS A 61 -8.97 -21.18 5.31
C LYS A 61 -9.07 -20.50 3.94
N GLY A 62 -8.39 -21.00 2.92
CA GLY A 62 -8.41 -20.45 1.56
C GLY A 62 -7.64 -19.13 1.41
N PHE A 63 -6.74 -18.80 2.31
CA PHE A 63 -5.89 -17.63 2.14
C PHE A 63 -4.88 -17.84 1.00
N LYS A 64 -4.62 -16.79 0.21
CA LYS A 64 -3.54 -16.80 -0.78
C LYS A 64 -2.19 -17.03 -0.08
N LYS A 65 -1.27 -17.77 -0.73
CA LYS A 65 0.08 -18.09 -0.20
C LYS A 65 0.81 -16.87 0.36
N ARG A 66 0.74 -15.72 -0.34
CA ARG A 66 1.31 -14.45 0.14
C ARG A 66 0.71 -14.00 1.49
N THR A 67 -0.59 -14.19 1.70
CA THR A 67 -1.26 -13.86 2.96
C THR A 67 -0.85 -14.82 4.06
N VAL A 68 -0.77 -16.12 3.77
CA VAL A 68 -0.24 -17.13 4.70
C VAL A 68 1.17 -16.74 5.15
N ASN A 69 2.04 -16.38 4.21
CA ASN A 69 3.41 -15.96 4.50
C ASN A 69 3.49 -14.72 5.41
N VAL A 70 2.54 -13.78 5.31
CA VAL A 70 2.47 -12.63 6.22
C VAL A 70 2.19 -13.07 7.67
N TYR A 71 1.30 -14.04 7.87
CA TYR A 71 1.03 -14.60 9.19
C TYR A 71 2.22 -15.38 9.74
N LEU A 72 2.82 -16.25 8.91
CA LEU A 72 3.97 -17.07 9.31
C LEU A 72 5.21 -16.22 9.59
N ALA A 73 5.47 -15.19 8.79
CA ALA A 73 6.58 -14.26 9.04
C ALA A 73 6.43 -13.54 10.38
N ALA A 74 5.20 -13.14 10.74
CA ALA A 74 4.93 -12.54 12.05
C ALA A 74 5.16 -13.54 13.18
N ALA A 75 4.69 -14.79 13.05
CA ALA A 75 4.88 -15.85 14.01
C ALA A 75 6.37 -16.19 14.19
N ASN A 76 7.11 -16.33 13.09
CA ASN A 76 8.55 -16.61 13.12
C ASN A 76 9.33 -15.48 13.81
N TYR A 77 8.97 -14.22 13.55
CA TYR A 77 9.63 -13.09 14.21
C TYR A 77 9.27 -13.01 15.70
N PHE A 78 8.05 -13.36 16.08
CA PHE A 78 7.68 -13.49 17.48
C PHE A 78 8.51 -14.57 18.17
N CYS A 79 8.64 -15.75 17.58
CA CYS A 79 9.49 -16.84 18.09
C CYS A 79 10.96 -16.38 18.23
N GLU A 80 11.48 -15.61 17.29
CA GLU A 80 12.82 -15.04 17.35
C GLU A 80 13.01 -14.13 18.56
N VAL A 81 12.07 -13.19 18.77
CA VAL A 81 12.11 -12.25 19.89
C VAL A 81 11.98 -12.97 21.24
N MET A 82 11.23 -14.09 21.29
CA MET A 82 11.07 -14.91 22.48
C MET A 82 12.22 -15.89 22.71
N GLY A 83 13.18 -16.00 21.78
CA GLY A 83 14.26 -16.98 21.86
C GLY A 83 13.82 -18.41 21.50
N TRP A 84 12.68 -18.59 20.86
CA TRP A 84 12.10 -19.91 20.51
C TRP A 84 12.50 -20.35 19.10
N HIS A 85 13.79 -20.39 18.82
CA HIS A 85 14.32 -20.59 17.46
C HIS A 85 13.91 -21.92 16.80
N GLY A 86 13.74 -22.98 17.59
CA GLY A 86 13.33 -24.31 17.10
C GLY A 86 11.85 -24.39 16.67
N MET A 87 11.07 -23.33 16.84
CA MET A 87 9.64 -23.31 16.52
C MET A 87 9.32 -22.58 15.20
N LYS A 88 10.34 -22.08 14.49
CA LYS A 88 10.12 -21.38 13.20
C LYS A 88 9.69 -22.38 12.11
N VAL A 89 8.75 -21.95 11.27
CA VAL A 89 8.23 -22.73 10.15
C VAL A 89 8.68 -22.11 8.82
N LYS A 90 8.91 -22.95 7.80
CA LYS A 90 9.21 -22.49 6.44
C LYS A 90 7.99 -21.81 5.83
N LEU A 91 8.22 -20.66 5.17
CA LEU A 91 7.21 -19.95 4.40
C LEU A 91 6.77 -20.80 3.19
N GLU A 92 5.56 -20.52 2.68
CA GLU A 92 5.07 -21.13 1.45
C GLU A 92 5.86 -20.61 0.25
N PRO A 93 6.28 -21.49 -0.66
CA PRO A 93 6.87 -21.05 -1.91
C PRO A 93 5.85 -20.27 -2.73
N LEU A 94 6.25 -19.06 -3.18
CA LEU A 94 5.43 -18.28 -4.09
C LEU A 94 5.75 -18.69 -5.53
N GLU A 95 4.71 -18.91 -6.34
CA GLU A 95 4.86 -19.22 -7.75
C GLU A 95 5.28 -17.98 -8.53
N TYR A 96 5.95 -18.17 -9.67
CA TYR A 96 6.47 -17.08 -10.51
C TYR A 96 5.35 -16.13 -10.95
N ASP A 97 4.16 -16.65 -11.26
CA ASP A 97 2.98 -15.87 -11.64
C ASP A 97 2.45 -15.00 -10.48
N GLU A 98 2.56 -15.46 -9.24
CA GLU A 98 2.23 -14.65 -8.06
C GLU A 98 3.23 -13.50 -7.83
N LEU A 99 4.45 -13.62 -8.34
CA LEU A 99 5.48 -12.58 -8.30
C LEU A 99 5.31 -11.56 -9.43
N GLN A 100 4.81 -11.98 -10.60
CA GLN A 100 4.67 -11.16 -11.82
C GLN A 100 3.31 -10.46 -11.97
N ASN A 101 2.33 -10.64 -11.11
CA ASN A 101 0.98 -10.04 -11.20
C ASN A 101 0.98 -8.50 -11.06
N HIS A 102 1.94 -7.83 -11.68
CA HIS A 102 2.09 -6.38 -11.71
C HIS A 102 2.14 -5.84 -13.14
N MET A 103 1.47 -6.50 -14.07
CA MET A 103 1.26 -5.88 -15.38
C MET A 103 0.46 -4.59 -15.19
N GLY A 104 1.05 -3.49 -15.61
CA GLY A 104 0.37 -2.19 -15.61
C GLY A 104 -0.81 -2.19 -16.57
N ILE A 105 -1.65 -1.18 -16.47
CA ILE A 105 -2.67 -0.92 -17.50
C ILE A 105 -2.01 -0.38 -18.75
N SER A 106 -2.55 -0.69 -19.94
CA SER A 106 -2.10 -0.10 -21.18
C SER A 106 -2.38 1.40 -21.22
N LEU A 107 -1.64 2.15 -22.05
CA LEU A 107 -1.88 3.59 -22.24
C LEU A 107 -3.31 3.87 -22.70
N VAL A 108 -3.87 3.01 -23.57
CA VAL A 108 -5.27 3.12 -24.01
C VAL A 108 -6.23 3.03 -22.84
N ASN A 109 -6.04 2.05 -21.95
CA ASN A 109 -6.89 1.89 -20.78
C ASN A 109 -6.68 3.00 -19.75
N TYR A 110 -5.44 3.50 -19.59
CA TYR A 110 -5.18 4.68 -18.77
C TYR A 110 -5.97 5.91 -19.26
N ASN A 111 -5.92 6.20 -20.55
CA ASN A 111 -6.65 7.32 -21.14
C ASN A 111 -8.18 7.14 -20.97
N LYS A 112 -8.69 5.92 -21.17
CA LYS A 112 -10.10 5.61 -20.91
C LYS A 112 -10.48 5.85 -19.44
N LEU A 113 -9.63 5.44 -18.48
CA LEU A 113 -9.89 5.67 -17.05
C LEU A 113 -9.99 7.14 -16.71
N VAL A 114 -8.99 7.94 -17.15
CA VAL A 114 -8.96 9.37 -16.89
C VAL A 114 -10.18 10.05 -17.51
N TYR A 115 -10.46 9.76 -18.79
CA TYR A 115 -11.58 10.32 -19.51
C TYR A 115 -12.93 9.95 -18.85
N THR A 116 -13.13 8.67 -18.54
CA THR A 116 -14.38 8.19 -17.90
C THR A 116 -14.55 8.81 -16.51
N ALA A 117 -13.47 8.97 -15.75
CA ALA A 117 -13.53 9.66 -14.46
C ALA A 117 -13.98 11.13 -14.59
N LEU A 118 -13.46 11.84 -15.59
CA LEU A 118 -13.87 13.23 -15.88
C LEU A 118 -15.35 13.32 -16.31
N GLN A 119 -15.79 12.43 -17.19
CA GLN A 119 -17.19 12.40 -17.65
C GLN A 119 -18.21 12.03 -16.54
N ASN A 120 -17.76 11.47 -15.44
CA ASN A 120 -18.60 11.10 -14.29
C ASN A 120 -18.37 12.01 -13.08
N ASP A 121 -17.93 13.25 -13.26
CA ASP A 121 -17.68 14.25 -12.21
C ASP A 121 -16.71 13.78 -11.12
N LYS A 122 -15.81 12.83 -11.46
CA LYS A 122 -14.77 12.32 -10.58
C LYS A 122 -13.40 12.97 -10.85
N GLU A 123 -13.39 14.26 -11.07
CA GLU A 123 -12.21 15.04 -11.42
C GLU A 123 -11.04 14.81 -10.42
N ARG A 124 -11.33 14.78 -9.09
CA ARG A 124 -10.32 14.45 -8.09
C ARG A 124 -9.70 13.07 -8.31
N LEU A 125 -10.52 12.08 -8.66
CA LEU A 125 -10.03 10.72 -8.95
C LEU A 125 -9.14 10.73 -10.20
N ALA A 126 -9.55 11.42 -11.26
CA ALA A 126 -8.79 11.57 -12.50
C ALA A 126 -7.41 12.19 -12.22
N MET A 127 -7.35 13.28 -11.47
CA MET A 127 -6.10 13.94 -11.10
C MET A 127 -5.20 13.05 -10.23
N MET A 128 -5.77 12.33 -9.25
CA MET A 128 -5.00 11.39 -8.43
C MET A 128 -4.44 10.23 -9.27
N ILE A 129 -5.17 9.72 -10.27
CA ILE A 129 -4.69 8.71 -11.22
C ILE A 129 -3.48 9.27 -11.99
N GLN A 130 -3.58 10.46 -12.54
CA GLN A 130 -2.51 11.12 -13.29
C GLN A 130 -1.25 11.31 -12.42
N VAL A 131 -1.40 11.86 -11.21
CA VAL A 131 -0.27 12.04 -10.28
C VAL A 131 0.39 10.70 -9.95
N LEU A 132 -0.37 9.66 -9.65
CA LEU A 132 0.17 8.34 -9.32
C LEU A 132 0.88 7.67 -10.50
N CYS A 133 0.41 7.91 -11.74
CA CYS A 133 1.03 7.38 -12.96
C CYS A 133 2.33 8.10 -13.31
N HIS A 134 2.33 9.42 -13.23
CA HIS A 134 3.43 10.24 -13.74
C HIS A 134 4.47 10.62 -12.71
N THR A 135 4.28 10.22 -11.45
CA THR A 135 5.25 10.47 -10.39
C THR A 135 5.64 9.21 -9.64
N ASP A 136 6.76 9.25 -8.91
CA ASP A 136 7.13 8.16 -7.99
C ASP A 136 6.40 8.25 -6.62
N LEU A 137 5.41 9.12 -6.46
CA LEU A 137 4.64 9.25 -5.23
C LEU A 137 3.89 7.95 -4.91
N ARG A 138 3.91 7.58 -3.64
CA ARG A 138 3.07 6.52 -3.10
C ARG A 138 1.70 7.10 -2.73
N PHE A 139 0.66 6.27 -2.73
CA PHE A 139 -0.68 6.72 -2.36
C PHE A 139 -0.72 7.46 -1.00
N CYS A 140 -0.01 6.95 0.01
CA CYS A 140 0.05 7.59 1.33
C CYS A 140 0.78 8.93 1.34
N GLU A 141 1.54 9.24 0.30
CA GLU A 141 2.27 10.49 0.13
C GLU A 141 1.44 11.57 -0.60
N LEU A 142 0.30 11.21 -1.20
CA LEU A 142 -0.60 12.17 -1.85
C LEU A 142 -1.13 13.25 -0.88
N GLY A 143 -1.21 12.94 0.42
CA GLY A 143 -1.56 13.91 1.44
C GLY A 143 -0.49 14.99 1.70
N LEU A 144 0.73 14.81 1.16
CA LEU A 144 1.80 15.81 1.22
C LEU A 144 1.77 16.79 0.05
N LEU A 145 0.93 16.53 -0.97
CA LEU A 145 0.74 17.45 -2.08
C LEU A 145 -0.10 18.64 -1.62
N THR A 146 0.58 19.75 -1.33
CA THR A 146 -0.02 21.04 -0.99
C THR A 146 0.08 22.01 -2.17
N THR A 147 -0.62 23.11 -2.10
CA THR A 147 -0.56 24.15 -3.13
C THR A 147 0.84 24.69 -3.39
N ASP A 148 1.75 24.58 -2.42
CA ASP A 148 3.14 25.06 -2.54
C ASP A 148 3.92 24.31 -3.65
N ILE A 149 3.48 23.09 -4.03
CA ILE A 149 4.12 22.37 -5.13
C ILE A 149 3.93 23.03 -6.49
N LEU A 150 2.91 23.86 -6.63
CA LEU A 150 2.61 24.56 -7.88
C LEU A 150 3.74 25.55 -8.23
N ASP A 151 4.38 26.11 -7.21
CA ASP A 151 5.50 27.03 -7.36
C ASP A 151 6.85 26.29 -7.32
N THR A 152 6.98 25.28 -6.43
CA THR A 152 8.26 24.60 -6.20
C THR A 152 8.56 23.49 -7.21
N GLY A 153 7.54 22.88 -7.80
CA GLY A 153 7.67 21.78 -8.74
C GLY A 153 8.04 20.42 -8.14
N TYR A 154 8.11 20.31 -6.81
CA TYR A 154 8.45 19.03 -6.15
C TYR A 154 7.77 18.90 -4.78
N VAL A 155 7.71 17.67 -4.29
CA VAL A 155 7.32 17.37 -2.91
C VAL A 155 8.43 16.61 -2.19
N GLU A 156 8.69 16.96 -0.92
CA GLU A 156 9.62 16.22 -0.07
C GLU A 156 8.89 15.07 0.65
N VAL A 157 9.39 13.85 0.47
CA VAL A 157 8.90 12.65 1.14
C VAL A 157 10.00 12.02 2.00
N THR A 158 9.62 11.43 3.13
CA THR A 158 10.57 10.69 3.98
C THR A 158 10.38 9.20 3.77
N ARG A 159 11.40 8.51 3.25
CA ARG A 159 11.42 7.07 3.03
C ARG A 159 12.66 6.46 3.67
N LYS A 160 12.47 5.45 4.55
CA LYS A 160 13.59 4.79 5.29
C LYS A 160 14.51 5.80 5.96
N ASN A 161 13.94 6.81 6.63
CA ASN A 161 14.63 7.91 7.32
C ASN A 161 15.49 8.82 6.41
N LYS A 162 15.29 8.77 5.09
CA LYS A 162 15.92 9.68 4.13
C LYS A 162 14.86 10.60 3.51
N LYS A 163 15.17 11.89 3.41
CA LYS A 163 14.39 12.87 2.66
C LYS A 163 14.67 12.70 1.18
N ILE A 164 13.61 12.62 0.37
CA ILE A 164 13.68 12.43 -1.08
C ILE A 164 12.78 13.50 -1.70
N LYS A 165 13.27 14.21 -2.71
CA LYS A 165 12.47 15.11 -3.53
C LYS A 165 11.86 14.31 -4.68
N VAL A 166 10.53 14.33 -4.78
CA VAL A 166 9.78 13.78 -5.90
C VAL A 166 9.36 14.93 -6.79
N ILE A 167 9.94 14.99 -7.98
CA ILE A 167 9.66 16.04 -8.98
C ILE A 167 8.29 15.77 -9.60
N ILE A 168 7.51 16.82 -9.77
CA ILE A 168 6.22 16.80 -10.48
C ILE A 168 6.46 17.34 -11.88
N PRO A 169 6.10 16.61 -12.95
CA PRO A 169 6.23 17.09 -14.32
C PRO A 169 5.49 18.42 -14.55
N VAL A 170 6.08 19.33 -15.33
CA VAL A 170 5.54 20.69 -15.56
C VAL A 170 4.09 20.67 -16.06
N MET A 171 3.79 19.84 -17.07
CA MET A 171 2.43 19.72 -17.59
C MET A 171 1.43 19.22 -16.52
N LEU A 172 1.88 18.36 -15.57
CA LEU A 172 1.03 17.92 -14.48
C LEU A 172 0.81 19.05 -13.44
N ILE A 173 1.78 19.94 -13.27
CA ILE A 173 1.62 21.16 -12.46
C ILE A 173 0.57 22.09 -13.09
N GLU A 174 0.58 22.26 -14.42
CA GLU A 174 -0.42 23.04 -15.12
C GLU A 174 -1.84 22.46 -14.92
N ASP A 175 -2.00 21.15 -15.08
CA ASP A 175 -3.27 20.46 -14.81
C ASP A 175 -3.72 20.60 -13.35
N LEU A 176 -2.77 20.49 -12.40
CA LEU A 176 -3.05 20.68 -10.97
C LEU A 176 -3.43 22.13 -10.65
N ASN A 177 -2.85 23.13 -11.31
CA ASN A 177 -3.23 24.54 -11.18
C ASN A 177 -4.70 24.75 -11.58
N VAL A 178 -5.09 24.22 -12.75
CA VAL A 178 -6.47 24.28 -13.22
C VAL A 178 -7.41 23.59 -12.22
N TYR A 179 -7.03 22.40 -11.75
CA TYR A 179 -7.81 21.66 -10.76
C TYR A 179 -7.98 22.44 -9.45
N VAL A 180 -6.90 22.99 -8.89
CA VAL A 180 -6.89 23.79 -7.65
C VAL A 180 -7.78 25.02 -7.79
N TYR A 181 -7.66 25.73 -8.91
CA TYR A 181 -8.49 26.91 -9.24
C TYR A 181 -9.98 26.55 -9.30
N ASN A 182 -10.33 25.50 -10.06
CA ASN A 182 -11.73 25.08 -10.24
C ASN A 182 -12.36 24.57 -8.93
N LYS A 183 -11.56 24.05 -7.99
CA LYS A 183 -12.03 23.58 -6.67
C LYS A 183 -11.98 24.66 -5.58
N GLY A 184 -11.54 25.87 -5.90
CA GLY A 184 -11.41 26.97 -4.94
C GLY A 184 -10.45 26.61 -3.79
N ILE A 185 -9.35 25.90 -4.07
CA ILE A 185 -8.37 25.52 -3.06
C ILE A 185 -7.34 26.65 -2.96
N VAL A 186 -7.49 27.52 -1.98
CA VAL A 186 -6.56 28.64 -1.79
C VAL A 186 -5.22 28.19 -1.24
N ASN A 187 -5.23 27.27 -0.27
CA ASN A 187 -4.02 26.74 0.35
C ASN A 187 -4.22 25.33 0.94
N GLY A 188 -3.11 24.65 1.25
CA GLY A 188 -3.10 23.37 1.93
C GLY A 188 -3.20 22.16 0.99
N ILE A 189 -3.70 21.05 1.49
CA ILE A 189 -3.72 19.75 0.79
C ILE A 189 -4.59 19.82 -0.47
N ILE A 190 -4.03 19.47 -1.62
CA ILE A 190 -4.74 19.48 -2.92
C ILE A 190 -5.82 18.38 -2.95
N PHE A 191 -5.47 17.14 -2.56
CA PHE A 191 -6.41 16.01 -2.57
C PHE A 191 -7.00 15.79 -1.19
N ARG A 192 -8.10 16.48 -0.91
CA ARG A 192 -8.82 16.41 0.38
C ARG A 192 -10.25 15.93 0.22
N THR A 193 -10.80 15.34 1.26
CA THR A 193 -12.23 15.04 1.38
C THR A 193 -13.03 16.33 1.61
N LYS A 194 -14.37 16.24 1.60
CA LYS A 194 -15.23 17.39 1.95
C LYS A 194 -14.91 17.97 3.34
N ASN A 195 -14.42 17.14 4.25
CA ASN A 195 -14.05 17.53 5.62
C ASN A 195 -12.57 17.97 5.75
N GLY A 196 -11.86 18.23 4.64
CA GLY A 196 -10.48 18.68 4.65
C GLY A 196 -9.42 17.57 4.90
N SER A 197 -9.83 16.35 5.23
CA SER A 197 -8.92 15.25 5.51
C SER A 197 -8.32 14.63 4.23
N PRO A 198 -7.13 14.00 4.29
CA PRO A 198 -6.58 13.27 3.15
C PRO A 198 -7.51 12.14 2.67
N VAL A 199 -7.45 11.84 1.38
CA VAL A 199 -8.27 10.78 0.78
C VAL A 199 -7.89 9.40 1.31
N ASN A 200 -8.89 8.60 1.68
CA ASN A 200 -8.70 7.24 2.15
C ASN A 200 -8.40 6.29 0.98
N ARG A 201 -7.39 5.43 1.14
CA ARG A 201 -6.96 4.46 0.13
C ARG A 201 -8.09 3.49 -0.28
N SER A 202 -8.88 3.00 0.68
CA SER A 202 -9.95 2.05 0.39
C SER A 202 -11.04 2.69 -0.46
N ASN A 203 -11.40 3.96 -0.20
CA ASN A 203 -12.38 4.69 -0.98
C ASN A 203 -11.85 4.97 -2.40
N PHE A 204 -10.58 5.38 -2.52
CA PHE A 204 -9.94 5.54 -3.82
C PHE A 204 -9.99 4.24 -4.66
N CYS A 205 -9.61 3.11 -4.08
CA CYS A 205 -9.64 1.82 -4.80
C CYS A 205 -11.08 1.40 -5.18
N LYS A 206 -12.07 1.68 -4.33
CA LYS A 206 -13.49 1.42 -4.65
C LYS A 206 -13.96 2.28 -5.82
N ASP A 207 -13.63 3.56 -5.80
CA ASP A 207 -14.00 4.49 -6.88
C ASP A 207 -13.27 4.14 -8.18
N LEU A 208 -11.98 3.78 -8.10
CA LEU A 208 -11.20 3.34 -9.26
C LEU A 208 -11.80 2.08 -9.91
N LYS A 209 -12.19 1.08 -9.14
CA LYS A 209 -12.87 -0.12 -9.65
C LYS A 209 -14.18 0.21 -10.36
N LYS A 210 -14.99 1.11 -9.78
CA LYS A 210 -16.24 1.57 -10.43
C LYS A 210 -15.96 2.23 -11.78
N ILE A 211 -14.92 3.06 -11.86
CA ILE A 211 -14.53 3.70 -13.13
C ILE A 211 -13.98 2.68 -14.12
N CYS A 212 -13.24 1.64 -13.68
CA CYS A 212 -12.85 0.55 -14.57
C CYS A 212 -14.07 -0.10 -15.24
N ILE A 213 -15.08 -0.44 -14.45
CA ILE A 213 -16.33 -1.06 -14.99
C ILE A 213 -17.00 -0.13 -16.00
N LEU A 214 -17.17 1.16 -15.66
CA LEU A 214 -17.77 2.16 -16.55
C LEU A 214 -16.98 2.36 -17.84
N ALA A 215 -15.65 2.23 -17.77
CA ALA A 215 -14.75 2.34 -18.92
C ALA A 215 -14.66 1.05 -19.75
N GLY A 216 -15.35 -0.02 -19.39
CA GLY A 216 -15.24 -1.34 -20.03
C GLY A 216 -13.88 -2.01 -19.80
N ILE A 217 -13.25 -1.74 -18.65
CA ILE A 217 -11.96 -2.31 -18.23
C ILE A 217 -12.24 -3.32 -17.12
N ASN A 218 -11.49 -4.44 -17.11
CA ASN A 218 -11.60 -5.41 -16.03
C ASN A 218 -11.38 -4.73 -14.66
N GLU A 219 -12.30 -4.92 -13.70
CA GLU A 219 -12.25 -4.29 -12.37
C GLU A 219 -11.00 -4.66 -11.57
N ASP A 220 -10.38 -5.82 -11.84
CA ASP A 220 -9.14 -6.25 -11.20
C ASP A 220 -7.97 -5.31 -11.52
N MET A 221 -8.02 -4.62 -12.68
CA MET A 221 -7.08 -3.54 -13.03
C MET A 221 -7.27 -2.29 -12.18
N GLY A 222 -8.38 -2.17 -11.45
CA GLY A 222 -8.71 -1.07 -10.54
C GLY A 222 -7.91 -1.07 -9.24
N SER A 223 -6.60 -1.23 -9.32
CA SER A 223 -5.68 -1.14 -8.18
C SER A 223 -4.62 -0.06 -8.39
N ILE A 224 -4.15 0.53 -7.28
CA ILE A 224 -3.06 1.52 -7.32
C ILE A 224 -1.82 0.96 -8.01
N GLN A 225 -1.54 -0.33 -7.83
CA GLN A 225 -0.36 -0.97 -8.41
C GLN A 225 -0.45 -1.01 -9.94
N HIS A 226 -1.60 -1.40 -10.51
CA HIS A 226 -1.81 -1.42 -11.96
C HIS A 226 -1.74 -0.02 -12.56
N VAL A 227 -2.35 0.97 -11.88
CA VAL A 227 -2.30 2.38 -12.32
C VAL A 227 -0.86 2.92 -12.30
N LYS A 228 -0.07 2.60 -11.28
CA LYS A 228 1.35 3.04 -11.20
C LYS A 228 2.27 2.37 -12.21
N ASN A 229 1.92 1.19 -12.68
CA ASN A 229 2.69 0.42 -13.65
C ASN A 229 2.16 0.62 -15.07
N VAL A 230 1.56 1.77 -15.37
CA VAL A 230 1.18 2.10 -16.76
C VAL A 230 2.40 1.95 -17.67
N VAL A 231 2.25 1.23 -18.76
CA VAL A 231 3.26 1.14 -19.80
C VAL A 231 3.22 2.45 -20.59
N LEU A 232 4.10 3.37 -20.22
CA LEU A 232 4.18 4.73 -20.77
C LEU A 232 5.30 4.84 -21.82
N ASP A 233 5.52 3.80 -22.61
CA ASP A 233 6.63 3.75 -23.59
C ASP A 233 6.67 4.95 -24.57
N SER A 234 5.64 5.77 -24.61
CA SER A 234 5.48 6.87 -25.57
C SER A 234 5.10 8.22 -24.93
N TYR A 235 5.06 8.36 -23.62
CA TYR A 235 4.59 9.62 -23.02
C TYR A 235 5.75 10.54 -22.63
N PRO A 236 5.69 11.86 -22.95
CA PRO A 236 6.80 12.79 -22.72
C PRO A 236 7.21 12.95 -21.25
N TYR A 237 6.38 12.54 -20.30
CA TYR A 237 6.67 12.59 -18.86
C TYR A 237 7.75 11.59 -18.40
N HIS A 238 8.08 10.55 -19.20
CA HIS A 238 9.02 9.50 -18.80
C HIS A 238 10.50 9.91 -18.82
N LYS A 239 10.85 10.98 -19.51
CA LYS A 239 12.25 11.40 -19.67
C LYS A 239 12.89 12.02 -18.42
N LEU A 240 12.14 12.21 -17.32
CA LEU A 240 12.62 12.86 -16.10
C LEU A 240 12.88 11.90 -14.92
N LYS A 241 12.97 10.58 -15.13
CA LYS A 241 13.63 9.72 -14.16
C LYS A 241 15.11 10.02 -14.18
N CYS A 242 15.54 11.05 -13.45
CA CYS A 242 16.94 11.27 -13.15
C CYS A 242 17.47 10.02 -12.46
N LYS A 243 18.33 9.27 -13.16
CA LYS A 243 19.27 8.35 -12.54
C LYS A 243 20.22 9.21 -11.71
N ASN A 244 20.18 9.10 -10.40
CA ASN A 244 21.26 9.36 -9.47
C ASN A 244 21.36 8.17 -8.53
#